data_c91ae7cb0fdc12e7a075a28ac757b6ef
#
_entry.id   c91ae7cb0fdc12e7a075a28ac757b6ef
#
_cell.length_a   1.000
_cell.length_b   1.000
_cell.length_c   1.000
_cell.angle_alpha   90.00
_cell.angle_beta   90.00
_cell.angle_gamma   90.00
#
_symmetry.space_group_name_H-M   'P 1'
#
loop_
_entity.id
_entity.type
_entity.pdbx_description
1 polymer ?
#
loop_
_entity_poly.entity_id
_entity_poly.type
_entity_poly.pdbx_seq_one_letter_code
_entity_poly.pdbx_strand_id
1 'polypeptide(L)'
;MRKISYLFSKIFLAIALLVLTAGANAYEEPEYKTVFQSDQLEVRFYEERLVVQTKYANQNGGFRKLFNYISGSNKNSEEISMTIPVTQSNPGEGMIMQFYLPSRFDKTNAPLPDDGSLEISSIDAGHYATIRFSGRSTEKNFNKYSEILRKELERSNILITGPAIKATYNGPFTLPRFRRNESMFLVDWK
;
A
#
# COMPACT_ATOMS: atom_id res chain seq x y z
N MET A 1 27.46 27.35 40.64
CA MET A 1 27.38 25.93 40.21
C MET A 1 25.98 25.46 39.72
N ARG A 2 24.86 26.01 40.20
CA ARG A 2 23.50 25.60 39.78
C ARG A 2 23.12 25.98 38.31
N LYS A 3 23.63 27.07 37.76
CA LYS A 3 23.29 27.51 36.36
C LYS A 3 23.89 26.65 35.26
N ILE A 4 25.05 26.02 35.49
CA ILE A 4 25.74 25.18 34.49
C ILE A 4 25.01 23.84 34.32
N SER A 5 24.47 23.25 35.40
CA SER A 5 23.72 22.01 35.38
C SER A 5 22.41 22.11 34.56
N TYR A 6 21.72 23.25 34.60
CA TYR A 6 20.51 23.48 33.83
C TYR A 6 20.78 23.64 32.32
N LEU A 7 21.94 24.15 31.92
CA LEU A 7 22.31 24.30 30.52
C LEU A 7 22.63 22.96 29.89
N PHE A 8 23.35 22.09 30.60
CA PHE A 8 23.64 20.72 30.14
C PHE A 8 22.37 19.86 30.00
N SER A 9 21.41 19.99 30.95
CA SER A 9 20.14 19.26 30.86
C SER A 9 19.30 19.65 29.64
N LYS A 10 19.25 20.95 29.28
CA LYS A 10 18.50 21.43 28.12
C LYS A 10 19.17 21.04 26.80
N ILE A 11 20.50 21.02 26.74
CA ILE A 11 21.27 20.59 25.56
C ILE A 11 21.10 19.07 25.35
N PHE A 12 21.11 18.27 26.42
CA PHE A 12 20.90 16.83 26.35
C PHE A 12 19.47 16.48 25.87
N LEU A 13 18.46 17.23 26.33
CA LEU A 13 17.07 17.05 25.89
C LEU A 13 16.87 17.45 24.44
N ALA A 14 17.54 18.53 23.97
CA ALA A 14 17.48 18.97 22.59
C ALA A 14 18.19 17.99 21.61
N ILE A 15 19.32 17.41 22.02
CA ILE A 15 20.04 16.40 21.25
C ILE A 15 19.23 15.09 21.21
N ALA A 16 18.59 14.66 22.31
CA ALA A 16 17.72 13.50 22.33
C ALA A 16 16.48 13.67 21.42
N LEU A 17 15.95 14.89 21.30
CA LEU A 17 14.82 15.18 20.40
C LEU A 17 15.27 15.20 18.91
N LEU A 18 16.51 15.61 18.64
CA LEU A 18 17.07 15.65 17.27
C LEU A 18 17.40 14.24 16.73
N VAL A 19 17.78 13.30 17.61
CA VAL A 19 18.10 11.91 17.22
C VAL A 19 16.85 11.08 16.93
N LEU A 20 15.67 11.49 17.41
CA LEU A 20 14.41 10.81 17.14
C LEU A 20 13.82 11.11 15.75
N THR A 21 14.42 12.03 14.98
CA THR A 21 14.01 12.32 13.60
C THR A 21 14.88 11.65 12.53
N ALA A 22 15.92 10.90 12.93
CA ALA A 22 16.78 10.18 12.01
C ALA A 22 16.18 8.81 11.67
N GLY A 23 15.46 8.76 10.53
CA GLY A 23 15.37 7.54 9.73
C GLY A 23 14.27 6.55 10.03
N ALA A 24 13.02 6.98 10.11
CA ALA A 24 11.98 6.13 9.57
C ALA A 24 12.08 6.29 8.04
N ASN A 25 12.70 5.36 7.34
CA ASN A 25 12.50 5.21 5.90
C ASN A 25 11.02 4.87 5.72
N ALA A 26 10.19 5.90 5.63
CA ALA A 26 8.79 5.72 5.29
C ALA A 26 8.76 5.22 3.85
N TYR A 27 8.24 4.01 3.64
CA TYR A 27 7.95 3.53 2.29
C TYR A 27 7.03 4.53 1.60
N GLU A 28 7.29 4.80 0.33
CA GLU A 28 6.40 5.63 -0.48
C GLU A 28 5.03 4.96 -0.58
N GLU A 29 3.96 5.75 -0.41
CA GLU A 29 2.57 5.34 -0.57
C GLU A 29 1.95 6.20 -1.67
N PRO A 30 1.14 5.65 -2.60
CA PRO A 30 0.44 6.44 -3.59
C PRO A 30 -0.40 7.54 -2.95
N GLU A 31 -0.23 8.77 -3.41
CA GLU A 31 -0.99 9.91 -2.92
C GLU A 31 -2.47 9.77 -3.25
N TYR A 32 -3.31 10.26 -2.35
CA TYR A 32 -4.76 10.29 -2.54
C TYR A 32 -5.39 11.50 -1.87
N LYS A 33 -6.57 11.86 -2.33
CA LYS A 33 -7.43 12.86 -1.71
C LYS A 33 -8.61 12.15 -1.05
N THR A 34 -8.78 12.32 0.26
CA THR A 34 -10.00 11.88 0.94
C THR A 34 -11.16 12.77 0.51
N VAL A 35 -12.17 12.17 -0.10
CA VAL A 35 -13.38 12.87 -0.58
C VAL A 35 -14.58 12.65 0.35
N PHE A 36 -14.53 11.58 1.14
CA PHE A 36 -15.53 11.29 2.18
C PHE A 36 -14.90 10.46 3.30
N GLN A 37 -15.35 10.70 4.53
CA GLN A 37 -14.92 9.92 5.70
C GLN A 37 -16.08 9.78 6.69
N SER A 38 -16.25 8.57 7.21
CA SER A 38 -17.13 8.23 8.32
C SER A 38 -16.36 7.42 9.37
N ASP A 39 -17.04 7.00 10.45
CA ASP A 39 -16.43 6.13 11.46
C ASP A 39 -16.07 4.74 10.92
N GLN A 40 -16.69 4.29 9.83
CA GLN A 40 -16.56 2.94 9.31
C GLN A 40 -15.75 2.84 8.02
N LEU A 41 -15.83 3.85 7.15
CA LEU A 41 -15.17 3.84 5.85
C LEU A 41 -14.68 5.22 5.42
N GLU A 42 -13.73 5.22 4.51
CA GLU A 42 -13.20 6.39 3.83
C GLU A 42 -13.34 6.19 2.33
N VAL A 43 -13.72 7.24 1.57
CA VAL A 43 -13.63 7.24 0.11
C VAL A 43 -12.49 8.14 -0.30
N ARG A 44 -11.58 7.60 -1.08
CA ARG A 44 -10.35 8.23 -1.55
C ARG A 44 -10.37 8.33 -3.06
N PHE A 45 -9.99 9.48 -3.59
CA PHE A 45 -9.66 9.63 -5.00
C PHE A 45 -8.17 9.46 -5.19
N TYR A 46 -7.79 8.59 -6.12
CA TYR A 46 -6.43 8.38 -6.57
C TYR A 46 -6.30 8.79 -8.02
N GLU A 47 -5.21 9.46 -8.35
CA GLU A 47 -4.78 9.67 -9.74
C GLU A 47 -4.29 8.36 -10.37
N GLU A 48 -3.97 8.37 -11.68
CA GLU A 48 -3.34 7.21 -12.34
C GLU A 48 -2.06 6.78 -11.60
N ARG A 49 -1.90 5.48 -11.39
CA ARG A 49 -0.75 4.90 -10.67
C ARG A 49 -0.13 3.79 -11.48
N LEU A 50 1.20 3.80 -11.57
CA LEU A 50 1.95 2.75 -12.24
C LEU A 50 2.24 1.60 -11.29
N VAL A 51 2.09 0.37 -11.76
CA VAL A 51 2.37 -0.86 -11.00
C VAL A 51 3.17 -1.85 -11.82
N VAL A 52 3.93 -2.68 -11.15
CA VAL A 52 4.37 -3.96 -11.66
C VAL A 52 3.46 -5.04 -11.08
N GLN A 53 2.97 -5.94 -11.91
CA GLN A 53 2.01 -6.96 -11.51
C GLN A 53 2.34 -8.35 -12.03
N THR A 54 1.77 -9.36 -11.36
CA THR A 54 1.84 -10.75 -11.81
C THR A 54 0.57 -11.52 -11.42
N LYS A 55 0.15 -12.43 -12.28
CA LYS A 55 -0.82 -13.48 -11.90
C LYS A 55 -0.11 -14.54 -11.07
N TYR A 56 -0.75 -15.03 -10.03
CA TYR A 56 -0.17 -16.05 -9.16
C TYR A 56 -1.20 -17.09 -8.68
N ALA A 57 -0.74 -18.33 -8.54
CA ALA A 57 -1.48 -19.39 -7.85
C ALA A 57 -1.03 -19.52 -6.38
N ASN A 58 0.25 -19.16 -6.09
CA ASN A 58 0.84 -19.19 -4.75
C ASN A 58 1.35 -17.79 -4.40
N GLN A 59 0.83 -17.21 -3.32
CA GLN A 59 1.14 -15.85 -2.86
C GLN A 59 2.65 -15.61 -2.69
N ASN A 60 3.38 -16.55 -2.09
CA ASN A 60 4.83 -16.41 -1.90
C ASN A 60 5.59 -16.36 -3.23
N GLY A 61 5.12 -17.10 -4.24
CA GLY A 61 5.70 -17.07 -5.60
C GLY A 61 5.48 -15.73 -6.27
N GLY A 62 4.27 -15.17 -6.17
CA GLY A 62 3.94 -13.85 -6.71
C GLY A 62 4.79 -12.75 -6.08
N PHE A 63 4.86 -12.73 -4.75
CA PHE A 63 5.67 -11.74 -4.04
C PHE A 63 7.16 -11.81 -4.43
N ARG A 64 7.73 -13.01 -4.48
CA ARG A 64 9.14 -13.20 -4.82
C ARG A 64 9.49 -12.68 -6.21
N LYS A 65 8.63 -12.91 -7.20
CA LYS A 65 8.83 -12.40 -8.57
C LYS A 65 8.88 -10.87 -8.60
N LEU A 66 7.89 -10.22 -7.98
CA LEU A 66 7.83 -8.77 -7.89
C LEU A 66 9.00 -8.19 -7.09
N PHE A 67 9.40 -8.88 -6.01
CA PHE A 67 10.53 -8.48 -5.19
C PHE A 67 11.86 -8.58 -5.97
N ASN A 68 12.07 -9.64 -6.75
CA ASN A 68 13.26 -9.77 -7.62
C ASN A 68 13.31 -8.61 -8.63
N TYR A 69 12.19 -8.25 -9.23
CA TYR A 69 12.11 -7.12 -10.17
C TYR A 69 12.60 -5.82 -9.53
N ILE A 70 12.09 -5.45 -8.36
CA ILE A 70 12.52 -4.23 -7.68
C ILE A 70 13.95 -4.32 -7.13
N SER A 71 14.47 -5.53 -6.94
CA SER A 71 15.88 -5.80 -6.53
C SER A 71 16.86 -5.83 -7.70
N GLY A 72 16.47 -5.36 -8.89
CA GLY A 72 17.36 -5.21 -10.04
C GLY A 72 17.20 -6.28 -11.14
N SER A 73 16.26 -7.24 -11.01
CA SER A 73 15.95 -8.18 -12.12
C SER A 73 15.07 -7.51 -13.17
N ASN A 74 15.60 -6.46 -13.78
CA ASN A 74 14.97 -5.67 -14.83
C ASN A 74 16.02 -5.22 -15.85
N LYS A 75 15.59 -4.77 -17.03
CA LYS A 75 16.46 -4.45 -18.17
C LYS A 75 17.55 -3.41 -17.88
N ASN A 76 17.35 -2.60 -16.86
CA ASN A 76 18.31 -1.57 -16.47
C ASN A 76 19.22 -2.04 -15.32
N SER A 77 19.00 -3.24 -14.75
CA SER A 77 19.63 -3.69 -13.49
C SER A 77 19.48 -2.66 -12.37
N GLU A 78 18.36 -1.92 -12.35
CA GLU A 78 18.09 -0.82 -11.42
C GLU A 78 17.38 -1.32 -10.17
N GLU A 79 17.91 -0.96 -8.98
CA GLU A 79 17.20 -1.16 -7.72
C GLU A 79 16.08 -0.12 -7.58
N ILE A 80 14.85 -0.58 -7.38
CA ILE A 80 13.67 0.23 -7.21
C ILE A 80 13.25 0.15 -5.74
N SER A 81 13.05 1.30 -5.10
CA SER A 81 12.62 1.34 -3.70
C SER A 81 11.26 0.65 -3.52
N MET A 82 11.13 -0.15 -2.46
CA MET A 82 9.84 -0.75 -2.10
C MET A 82 8.83 0.33 -1.76
N THR A 83 7.60 0.16 -2.23
CA THR A 83 6.44 1.01 -1.90
C THR A 83 5.38 0.24 -1.12
N ILE A 84 4.44 0.92 -0.52
CA ILE A 84 3.26 0.35 0.13
C ILE A 84 1.98 1.00 -0.42
N PRO A 85 0.86 0.29 -0.39
CA PRO A 85 0.69 -1.11 0.00
C PRO A 85 1.08 -2.11 -1.11
N VAL A 86 1.27 -3.37 -0.72
CA VAL A 86 1.14 -4.50 -1.65
C VAL A 86 -0.33 -4.79 -1.83
N THR A 87 -0.83 -4.78 -3.06
CA THR A 87 -2.24 -5.07 -3.34
C THR A 87 -2.43 -6.43 -3.98
N GLN A 88 -3.57 -7.05 -3.68
CA GLN A 88 -4.00 -8.34 -4.23
C GLN A 88 -5.49 -8.26 -4.55
N SER A 89 -5.88 -8.78 -5.71
CA SER A 89 -7.28 -8.84 -6.14
C SER A 89 -7.54 -10.03 -7.05
N ASN A 90 -8.81 -10.38 -7.22
CA ASN A 90 -9.22 -11.40 -8.19
C ASN A 90 -10.28 -10.80 -9.13
N PRO A 91 -9.89 -10.37 -10.33
CA PRO A 91 -10.84 -9.84 -11.31
C PRO A 91 -11.64 -10.94 -12.06
N GLY A 92 -11.53 -12.21 -11.67
CA GLY A 92 -12.22 -13.35 -12.30
C GLY A 92 -11.30 -14.28 -13.08
N GLU A 93 -10.11 -13.82 -13.47
CA GLU A 93 -9.12 -14.61 -14.23
C GLU A 93 -7.95 -15.12 -13.38
N GLY A 94 -8.13 -15.21 -12.09
CA GLY A 94 -7.11 -15.58 -11.10
C GLY A 94 -6.64 -14.41 -10.26
N MET A 95 -5.82 -14.75 -9.27
CA MET A 95 -5.27 -13.75 -8.34
C MET A 95 -4.17 -12.93 -9.00
N ILE A 96 -4.24 -11.61 -8.83
CA ILE A 96 -3.21 -10.66 -9.24
C ILE A 96 -2.57 -10.06 -8.00
N MET A 97 -1.25 -9.92 -8.00
CA MET A 97 -0.49 -9.16 -7.00
C MET A 97 0.20 -7.99 -7.69
N GLN A 98 0.20 -6.84 -7.04
CA GLN A 98 0.73 -5.60 -7.58
C GLN A 98 1.64 -4.91 -6.55
N PHE A 99 2.79 -4.40 -7.02
CA PHE A 99 3.59 -3.41 -6.34
C PHE A 99 3.45 -2.08 -7.08
N TYR A 100 3.12 -1.01 -6.38
CA TYR A 100 3.18 0.33 -6.96
C TYR A 100 4.63 0.67 -7.27
N LEU A 101 4.87 1.35 -8.38
CA LEU A 101 6.19 1.91 -8.65
C LEU A 101 6.28 3.30 -8.01
N PRO A 102 7.47 3.70 -7.51
CA PRO A 102 7.69 5.06 -7.02
C PRO A 102 7.24 6.12 -8.02
N SER A 103 6.77 7.27 -7.53
CA SER A 103 6.21 8.36 -8.33
C SER A 103 7.17 8.94 -9.38
N ARG A 104 8.48 8.67 -9.26
CA ARG A 104 9.49 9.01 -10.28
C ARG A 104 9.36 8.23 -11.58
N PHE A 105 8.61 7.13 -11.58
CA PHE A 105 8.41 6.29 -12.76
C PHE A 105 7.08 6.57 -13.44
N ASP A 106 7.14 6.56 -14.77
CA ASP A 106 6.00 6.58 -15.67
C ASP A 106 6.12 5.45 -16.71
N LYS A 107 5.16 5.37 -17.64
CA LYS A 107 5.14 4.34 -18.70
C LYS A 107 6.36 4.38 -19.63
N THR A 108 7.09 5.49 -19.67
CA THR A 108 8.20 5.69 -20.61
C THR A 108 9.56 5.37 -20.00
N ASN A 109 9.70 5.46 -18.67
CA ASN A 109 10.97 5.30 -17.98
C ASN A 109 11.03 4.12 -17.01
N ALA A 110 9.91 3.44 -16.71
CA ALA A 110 9.92 2.26 -15.87
C ALA A 110 10.70 1.12 -16.52
N PRO A 111 11.71 0.51 -15.82
CA PRO A 111 12.49 -0.57 -16.36
C PRO A 111 11.62 -1.79 -16.70
N LEU A 112 11.78 -2.35 -17.89
CA LEU A 112 11.04 -3.58 -18.26
C LEU A 112 11.52 -4.78 -17.44
N PRO A 113 10.62 -5.64 -16.96
CA PRO A 113 11.00 -6.86 -16.23
C PRO A 113 11.82 -7.83 -17.11
N ASP A 114 12.72 -8.58 -16.48
CA ASP A 114 13.39 -9.72 -17.12
C ASP A 114 12.50 -10.97 -17.13
N ASP A 115 11.66 -11.14 -16.11
CA ASP A 115 10.66 -12.22 -16.03
C ASP A 115 9.43 -11.86 -16.87
N GLY A 116 9.21 -12.57 -17.96
CA GLY A 116 8.08 -12.36 -18.87
C GLY A 116 6.69 -12.66 -18.26
N SER A 117 6.62 -13.14 -17.03
CA SER A 117 5.36 -13.28 -16.28
C SER A 117 4.99 -12.02 -15.48
N LEU A 118 5.85 -11.00 -15.51
CA LEU A 118 5.59 -9.69 -14.92
C LEU A 118 5.16 -8.70 -16.00
N GLU A 119 4.30 -7.79 -15.64
CA GLU A 119 3.77 -6.74 -16.50
C GLU A 119 3.83 -5.40 -15.79
N ILE A 120 4.30 -4.35 -16.50
CA ILE A 120 4.11 -2.96 -16.09
C ILE A 120 2.73 -2.52 -16.58
N SER A 121 1.89 -2.07 -15.68
CA SER A 121 0.52 -1.67 -15.97
C SER A 121 0.15 -0.37 -15.26
N SER A 122 -0.84 0.34 -15.78
CA SER A 122 -1.46 1.47 -15.08
C SER A 122 -2.76 1.05 -14.44
N ILE A 123 -2.99 1.62 -13.26
CA ILE A 123 -4.30 1.63 -12.63
C ILE A 123 -4.88 3.02 -12.86
N ASP A 124 -6.00 3.10 -13.58
CA ASP A 124 -6.65 4.36 -13.90
C ASP A 124 -7.04 5.15 -12.64
N ALA A 125 -7.18 6.45 -12.80
CA ALA A 125 -7.70 7.32 -11.75
C ALA A 125 -9.11 6.88 -11.35
N GLY A 126 -9.42 6.99 -10.04
CA GLY A 126 -10.74 6.58 -9.57
C GLY A 126 -10.95 6.74 -8.08
N HIS A 127 -12.21 6.51 -7.68
CA HIS A 127 -12.61 6.55 -6.27
C HIS A 127 -12.61 5.17 -5.66
N TYR A 128 -11.98 5.06 -4.50
CA TYR A 128 -11.86 3.79 -3.76
C TYR A 128 -12.45 3.94 -2.37
N ALA A 129 -13.50 3.19 -2.09
CA ALA A 129 -13.98 3.02 -0.73
C ALA A 129 -13.06 2.07 0.02
N THR A 130 -12.71 2.41 1.25
CA THR A 130 -11.68 1.73 2.03
C THR A 130 -12.13 1.54 3.47
N ILE A 131 -11.92 0.35 4.01
CA ILE A 131 -12.01 0.06 5.45
C ILE A 131 -10.66 -0.42 5.96
N ARG A 132 -10.16 0.21 7.03
CA ARG A 132 -8.89 -0.12 7.68
C ARG A 132 -9.11 -1.08 8.84
N PHE A 133 -8.22 -2.07 8.98
CA PHE A 133 -8.24 -3.01 10.11
C PHE A 133 -6.83 -3.42 10.54
N SER A 134 -6.70 -3.82 11.80
CA SER A 134 -5.48 -4.41 12.36
C SER A 134 -5.56 -5.94 12.38
N GLY A 135 -4.48 -6.58 12.81
CA GLY A 135 -4.40 -8.02 12.90
C GLY A 135 -3.61 -8.68 11.78
N ARG A 136 -3.70 -10.01 11.69
CA ARG A 136 -3.01 -10.77 10.63
C ARG A 136 -3.69 -10.53 9.28
N SER A 137 -2.90 -10.34 8.23
CA SER A 137 -3.37 -10.21 6.85
C SER A 137 -3.75 -11.59 6.26
N THR A 138 -4.77 -12.24 6.86
CA THR A 138 -5.31 -13.52 6.40
C THR A 138 -6.51 -13.31 5.50
N GLU A 139 -6.81 -14.29 4.62
CA GLU A 139 -8.02 -14.27 3.80
C GLU A 139 -9.30 -14.18 4.65
N LYS A 140 -9.33 -14.87 5.79
CA LYS A 140 -10.46 -14.79 6.73
C LYS A 140 -10.73 -13.36 7.20
N ASN A 141 -9.67 -12.64 7.63
CA ASN A 141 -9.83 -11.24 8.07
C ASN A 141 -10.18 -10.34 6.90
N PHE A 142 -9.52 -10.50 5.76
CA PHE A 142 -9.82 -9.73 4.57
C PHE A 142 -11.28 -9.89 4.14
N ASN A 143 -11.76 -11.13 3.99
CA ASN A 143 -13.16 -11.41 3.61
C ASN A 143 -14.16 -10.83 4.60
N LYS A 144 -13.86 -10.91 5.92
CA LYS A 144 -14.70 -10.28 6.96
C LYS A 144 -14.85 -8.78 6.73
N TYR A 145 -13.76 -8.06 6.53
CA TYR A 145 -13.79 -6.61 6.38
C TYR A 145 -14.29 -6.17 5.00
N SER A 146 -14.03 -6.95 3.95
CA SER A 146 -14.62 -6.74 2.62
C SER A 146 -16.14 -6.83 2.68
N GLU A 147 -16.69 -7.79 3.43
CA GLU A 147 -18.13 -7.95 3.56
C GLU A 147 -18.76 -6.82 4.38
N ILE A 148 -18.07 -6.34 5.44
CA ILE A 148 -18.52 -5.16 6.20
C ILE A 148 -18.58 -3.95 5.28
N LEU A 149 -17.50 -3.70 4.52
CA LEU A 149 -17.43 -2.57 3.59
C LEU A 149 -18.50 -2.67 2.51
N ARG A 150 -18.72 -3.84 1.91
CA ARG A 150 -19.76 -4.08 0.91
C ARG A 150 -21.14 -3.69 1.42
N LYS A 151 -21.51 -4.18 2.61
CA LYS A 151 -22.82 -3.87 3.22
C LYS A 151 -23.01 -2.38 3.49
N GLU A 152 -21.94 -1.69 3.89
CA GLU A 152 -22.00 -0.25 4.13
C GLU A 152 -22.17 0.54 2.83
N LEU A 153 -21.49 0.13 1.76
CA LEU A 153 -21.65 0.72 0.43
C LEU A 153 -23.06 0.49 -0.13
N GLU A 154 -23.60 -0.73 0.04
CA GLU A 154 -24.99 -1.06 -0.34
C GLU A 154 -26.00 -0.18 0.42
N ARG A 155 -25.85 0.01 1.74
CA ARG A 155 -26.71 0.89 2.55
C ARG A 155 -26.64 2.35 2.11
N SER A 156 -25.47 2.77 1.65
CA SER A 156 -25.21 4.15 1.19
C SER A 156 -25.57 4.36 -0.28
N ASN A 157 -26.08 3.33 -0.98
CA ASN A 157 -26.35 3.32 -2.42
C ASN A 157 -25.12 3.70 -3.28
N ILE A 158 -23.93 3.30 -2.85
CA ILE A 158 -22.67 3.49 -3.58
C ILE A 158 -22.39 2.24 -4.40
N LEU A 159 -22.30 2.40 -5.72
CA LEU A 159 -22.08 1.29 -6.64
C LEU A 159 -20.63 0.83 -6.62
N ILE A 160 -20.43 -0.45 -6.36
CA ILE A 160 -19.12 -1.11 -6.49
C ILE A 160 -18.90 -1.46 -7.97
N THR A 161 -17.76 -1.06 -8.54
CA THR A 161 -17.44 -1.24 -9.97
C THR A 161 -16.25 -2.17 -10.20
N GLY A 162 -15.60 -2.67 -9.15
CA GLY A 162 -14.45 -3.56 -9.25
C GLY A 162 -14.41 -4.66 -8.18
N PRO A 163 -13.48 -5.61 -8.28
CA PRO A 163 -13.30 -6.65 -7.28
C PRO A 163 -12.82 -6.08 -5.95
N ALA A 164 -12.95 -6.88 -4.88
CA ALA A 164 -12.33 -6.56 -3.60
C ALA A 164 -10.80 -6.55 -3.73
N ILE A 165 -10.17 -5.51 -3.20
CA ILE A 165 -8.72 -5.31 -3.19
C ILE A 165 -8.23 -5.43 -1.76
N LYS A 166 -7.31 -6.36 -1.53
CA LYS A 166 -6.59 -6.54 -0.26
C LYS A 166 -5.31 -5.71 -0.30
N ALA A 167 -5.20 -4.72 0.56
CA ALA A 167 -4.03 -3.86 0.67
C ALA A 167 -3.28 -4.15 1.99
N THR A 168 -1.99 -4.49 1.88
CA THR A 168 -1.12 -4.85 3.00
C THR A 168 0.04 -3.86 3.10
N TYR A 169 0.13 -3.16 4.24
CA TYR A 169 1.08 -2.05 4.44
C TYR A 169 2.32 -2.44 5.23
N ASN A 170 2.30 -3.56 5.94
CA ASN A 170 3.38 -3.91 6.86
C ASN A 170 4.01 -5.26 6.52
N GLY A 171 5.31 -5.32 6.77
CA GLY A 171 6.08 -6.56 6.64
C GLY A 171 5.70 -7.64 7.67
N PRO A 172 6.18 -8.87 7.47
CA PRO A 172 5.80 -10.03 8.27
C PRO A 172 6.21 -9.94 9.75
N PHE A 173 7.25 -9.17 10.07
CA PHE A 173 7.76 -9.00 11.43
C PHE A 173 6.97 -7.99 12.28
N THR A 174 6.10 -7.17 11.67
CA THR A 174 5.24 -6.26 12.43
C THR A 174 4.24 -7.05 13.26
N LEU A 175 4.16 -6.76 14.56
CA LEU A 175 3.19 -7.40 15.45
C LEU A 175 1.76 -7.20 14.93
N PRO A 176 0.90 -8.22 14.94
CA PRO A 176 -0.42 -8.15 14.32
C PRO A 176 -1.26 -6.93 14.73
N ARG A 177 -1.24 -6.57 16.01
CA ARG A 177 -2.01 -5.42 16.55
C ARG A 177 -1.61 -4.06 15.97
N PHE A 178 -0.38 -3.95 15.44
CA PHE A 178 0.16 -2.71 14.85
C PHE A 178 0.11 -2.70 13.32
N ARG A 179 -0.37 -3.79 12.71
CA ARG A 179 -0.48 -3.85 11.25
C ARG A 179 -1.62 -2.97 10.76
N ARG A 180 -1.35 -2.24 9.69
CA ARG A 180 -2.34 -1.61 8.84
C ARG A 180 -2.65 -2.56 7.69
N ASN A 181 -3.88 -3.01 7.61
CA ASN A 181 -4.44 -3.71 6.45
C ASN A 181 -5.67 -2.93 6.01
N GLU A 182 -5.99 -2.99 4.74
CA GLU A 182 -7.20 -2.38 4.21
C GLU A 182 -7.89 -3.35 3.24
N SER A 183 -9.22 -3.29 3.24
CA SER A 183 -10.05 -3.79 2.15
C SER A 183 -10.59 -2.60 1.38
N MET A 184 -10.51 -2.66 0.06
CA MET A 184 -10.89 -1.55 -0.81
C MET A 184 -11.78 -2.05 -1.95
N PHE A 185 -12.67 -1.19 -2.43
CA PHE A 185 -13.42 -1.37 -3.67
C PHE A 185 -13.32 -0.12 -4.53
N LEU A 186 -13.12 -0.30 -5.83
CA LEU A 186 -13.39 0.75 -6.81
C LEU A 186 -14.89 1.01 -6.82
N VAL A 187 -15.30 2.27 -6.74
CA VAL A 187 -16.70 2.69 -6.63
C VAL A 187 -17.05 3.81 -7.60
N ASP A 188 -18.31 3.85 -8.02
CA ASP A 188 -18.89 5.02 -8.70
C ASP A 188 -19.28 6.04 -7.62
N TRP A 189 -18.49 7.09 -7.49
CA TRP A 189 -18.67 8.16 -6.52
C TRP A 189 -19.10 9.44 -7.22
N LYS A 190 -20.24 9.99 -6.83
CA LYS A 190 -20.84 11.22 -7.42
C LYS A 190 -20.66 12.41 -6.53
#